data_a36d53001cac99b24c6ee96bf0c841ae
#
_entry.id   a36d53001cac99b24c6ee96bf0c841ae
#
_cell.length_a   1.000
_cell.length_b   1.000
_cell.length_c   1.000
_cell.angle_alpha   90.00
_cell.angle_beta   90.00
_cell.angle_gamma   90.00
#
_symmetry.space_group_name_H-M   'P 1'
#
loop_
_entity.id
_entity.type
_entity.pdbx_description
1 polymer ?
#
loop_
_entity_poly.entity_id
_entity_poly.type
_entity_poly.pdbx_seq_one_letter_code
_entity_poly.pdbx_strand_id
1 'polypeptide(L)'
;MEQKDAKTGTYDLIVVGSGLFGLTVAERTASQLGKNVLIVERRPHLGGNAYSEAEPETGIEVHKYGAHLFHTSNKRVWDYVNQFTDFTGYQHRVFAMHNGTAYQFPMGLGLINQFFGKYYSPEDAKKLIQEQAAEINSEDATNLEEKAISLIGRPLYEAFIRDYTAKQWQTDPKELPAGNITRLPVRYTFDNRYFNDTYEGLPVDGYAAWLNNMADHELIEVRLNTDWFEVRDQIRADNPDAPXYEGLPVDGYAAWLNNMADHELIEVRLNTDWFEVRDQIRADNPDAPVVYTGPLD
;
A
#
# COMPACT_ATOMS: atom_id res chain seq x y z
N MET A 1 -13.82 23.74 5.41
CA MET A 1 -14.58 23.68 4.13
C MET A 1 -16.06 23.91 4.44
N GLU A 2 -16.65 24.97 3.90
CA GLU A 2 -18.10 25.16 3.97
C GLU A 2 -18.75 24.05 3.15
N GLN A 3 -19.74 23.40 3.75
CA GLN A 3 -20.56 22.40 3.07
C GLN A 3 -21.24 23.14 1.90
N LYS A 4 -20.77 22.94 0.67
CA LYS A 4 -21.49 23.40 -0.51
C LYS A 4 -22.87 22.77 -0.48
N ASP A 5 -23.92 23.55 -0.64
CA ASP A 5 -25.30 23.04 -0.70
C ASP A 5 -25.35 21.83 -1.65
N ALA A 6 -25.91 20.73 -1.16
CA ALA A 6 -25.99 19.50 -1.91
C ALA A 6 -26.62 19.77 -3.28
N LYS A 7 -25.84 19.61 -4.33
CA LYS A 7 -26.39 19.61 -5.70
C LYS A 7 -27.33 18.41 -5.80
N THR A 8 -28.61 18.66 -5.91
CA THR A 8 -29.59 17.62 -6.23
C THR A 8 -29.38 17.24 -7.69
N GLY A 9 -28.31 16.52 -7.95
CA GLY A 9 -27.94 16.12 -9.30
C GLY A 9 -27.76 14.62 -9.41
N THR A 10 -27.94 14.12 -10.61
CA THR A 10 -27.54 12.75 -10.91
C THR A 10 -26.02 12.67 -11.01
N TYR A 11 -25.45 11.63 -10.42
CA TYR A 11 -24.00 11.35 -10.50
C TYR A 11 -23.74 10.28 -11.56
N ASP A 12 -22.63 10.45 -12.26
CA ASP A 12 -22.15 9.48 -13.25
C ASP A 12 -21.33 8.37 -12.58
N LEU A 13 -20.83 8.64 -11.37
CA LEU A 13 -20.03 7.67 -10.61
C LEU A 13 -20.20 7.91 -9.12
N ILE A 14 -20.36 6.84 -8.36
CA ILE A 14 -20.39 6.89 -6.89
C ILE A 14 -19.14 6.15 -6.38
N VAL A 15 -18.33 6.83 -5.57
CA VAL A 15 -17.12 6.29 -4.96
C VAL A 15 -17.33 6.13 -3.47
N VAL A 16 -17.23 4.91 -2.96
CA VAL A 16 -17.39 4.60 -1.53
C VAL A 16 -16.01 4.47 -0.90
N GLY A 17 -15.71 5.43 -0.03
CA GLY A 17 -14.41 5.54 0.61
C GLY A 17 -13.48 6.50 -0.12
N SER A 18 -12.86 7.39 0.67
CA SER A 18 -11.99 8.47 0.17
C SER A 18 -10.50 8.22 0.42
N GLY A 19 -10.07 6.96 0.44
CA GLY A 19 -8.64 6.65 0.43
C GLY A 19 -7.98 7.14 -0.87
N LEU A 20 -6.65 7.12 -0.94
CA LEU A 20 -5.92 7.60 -2.12
C LEU A 20 -6.44 7.00 -3.44
N PHE A 21 -6.81 5.73 -3.42
CA PHE A 21 -7.36 5.09 -4.63
C PHE A 21 -8.72 5.70 -5.02
N GLY A 22 -9.66 5.80 -4.07
CA GLY A 22 -10.98 6.39 -4.33
C GLY A 22 -10.88 7.83 -4.80
N LEU A 23 -10.02 8.63 -4.15
CA LEU A 23 -9.77 10.01 -4.56
C LEU A 23 -9.19 10.10 -5.98
N THR A 24 -8.24 9.20 -6.30
CA THR A 24 -7.66 9.18 -7.66
C THR A 24 -8.72 8.83 -8.70
N VAL A 25 -9.57 7.84 -8.43
CA VAL A 25 -10.67 7.48 -9.35
C VAL A 25 -11.62 8.66 -9.52
N ALA A 26 -12.02 9.31 -8.42
CA ALA A 26 -12.93 10.45 -8.47
C ALA A 26 -12.34 11.61 -9.25
N GLU A 27 -11.09 12.01 -8.91
CA GLU A 27 -10.41 13.12 -9.57
C GLU A 27 -10.24 12.86 -11.07
N ARG A 28 -9.75 11.65 -11.45
CA ARG A 28 -9.55 11.32 -12.87
C ARG A 28 -10.87 11.27 -13.64
N THR A 29 -11.94 10.79 -13.00
CA THR A 29 -13.27 10.76 -13.62
C THR A 29 -13.79 12.19 -13.86
N ALA A 30 -13.65 13.03 -12.87
CA ALA A 30 -14.09 14.44 -12.98
C ALA A 30 -13.23 15.21 -13.99
N SER A 31 -11.90 15.17 -13.85
CA SER A 31 -10.98 15.99 -14.62
C SER A 31 -10.80 15.52 -16.06
N GLN A 32 -10.83 14.20 -16.31
CA GLN A 32 -10.53 13.67 -17.64
C GLN A 32 -11.79 13.31 -18.44
N LEU A 33 -12.86 12.92 -17.75
CA LEU A 33 -14.09 12.48 -18.42
C LEU A 33 -15.22 13.53 -18.31
N GLY A 34 -15.02 14.57 -17.50
CA GLY A 34 -16.04 15.60 -17.32
C GLY A 34 -17.30 15.07 -16.65
N LYS A 35 -17.18 14.10 -15.74
CA LYS A 35 -18.31 13.39 -15.16
C LYS A 35 -18.54 13.80 -13.70
N ASN A 36 -19.80 13.84 -13.29
CA ASN A 36 -20.20 14.15 -11.91
C ASN A 36 -19.92 12.94 -11.00
N VAL A 37 -19.19 13.16 -9.91
CA VAL A 37 -18.79 12.10 -8.98
C VAL A 37 -19.27 12.43 -7.57
N LEU A 38 -19.86 11.44 -6.91
CA LEU A 38 -20.15 11.49 -5.48
C LEU A 38 -19.15 10.61 -4.73
N ILE A 39 -18.47 11.19 -3.74
CA ILE A 39 -17.66 10.44 -2.78
C ILE A 39 -18.42 10.34 -1.47
N VAL A 40 -18.64 9.11 -0.98
CA VAL A 40 -19.27 8.85 0.33
C VAL A 40 -18.18 8.33 1.26
N GLU A 41 -17.94 9.05 2.36
CA GLU A 41 -16.88 8.71 3.32
C GLU A 41 -17.44 8.69 4.75
N ARG A 42 -17.21 7.60 5.46
CA ARG A 42 -17.69 7.42 6.82
C ARG A 42 -16.97 8.31 7.84
N ARG A 43 -15.69 8.58 7.62
CA ARG A 43 -14.86 9.40 8.52
C ARG A 43 -15.15 10.89 8.34
N PRO A 44 -14.77 11.73 9.32
CA PRO A 44 -14.92 13.19 9.19
C PRO A 44 -13.85 13.83 8.31
N HIS A 45 -13.04 13.05 7.62
CA HIS A 45 -11.92 13.52 6.80
C HIS A 45 -11.72 12.62 5.59
N LEU A 46 -11.08 13.15 4.57
CA LEU A 46 -10.63 12.40 3.40
C LEU A 46 -9.34 11.61 3.69
N GLY A 47 -8.99 10.68 2.80
CA GLY A 47 -7.66 10.06 2.72
C GLY A 47 -7.52 8.71 3.37
N GLY A 48 -8.56 8.20 4.01
CA GLY A 48 -8.47 6.89 4.66
C GLY A 48 -7.35 6.87 5.70
N ASN A 49 -6.50 5.86 5.66
CA ASN A 49 -5.39 5.72 6.62
C ASN A 49 -4.19 6.62 6.31
N ALA A 50 -4.13 7.24 5.13
CA ALA A 50 -3.03 8.16 4.79
C ALA A 50 -3.17 9.53 5.45
N TYR A 51 -4.31 9.81 6.05
CA TYR A 51 -4.63 11.11 6.65
C TYR A 51 -3.61 11.52 7.72
N SER A 52 -3.19 12.77 7.65
CA SER A 52 -2.42 13.44 8.71
C SER A 52 -3.00 14.84 8.93
N GLU A 53 -2.77 15.39 10.11
CA GLU A 53 -3.25 16.72 10.48
C GLU A 53 -2.27 17.39 11.44
N ALA A 54 -2.24 18.71 11.44
CA ALA A 54 -1.44 19.45 12.42
C ALA A 54 -2.08 19.33 13.81
N GLU A 55 -1.28 18.95 14.79
CA GLU A 55 -1.71 18.92 16.19
C GLU A 55 -1.99 20.36 16.66
N PRO A 56 -3.18 20.63 17.24
CA PRO A 56 -3.63 22.03 17.44
C PRO A 56 -2.74 22.90 18.32
N GLU A 57 -2.07 22.35 19.32
CA GLU A 57 -1.27 23.15 20.26
C GLU A 57 0.15 23.42 19.75
N THR A 58 0.73 22.47 19.03
CA THR A 58 2.14 22.51 18.63
C THR A 58 2.34 22.82 17.14
N GLY A 59 1.31 22.56 16.34
CA GLY A 59 1.42 22.66 14.88
C GLY A 59 2.20 21.51 14.23
N ILE A 60 2.58 20.49 15.03
CA ILE A 60 3.32 19.33 14.49
C ILE A 60 2.38 18.46 13.67
N GLU A 61 2.81 18.11 12.46
CA GLU A 61 2.03 17.24 11.58
C GLU A 61 2.02 15.81 12.13
N VAL A 62 0.85 15.27 12.39
CA VAL A 62 0.66 13.95 13.01
C VAL A 62 -0.07 13.01 12.04
N HIS A 63 0.52 11.87 11.76
CA HIS A 63 -0.11 10.80 10.98
C HIS A 63 -1.03 10.00 11.89
N LYS A 64 -2.33 10.16 11.68
CA LYS A 64 -3.37 9.67 12.59
C LYS A 64 -3.41 8.14 12.71
N TYR A 65 -3.08 7.42 11.64
CA TYR A 65 -3.25 5.97 11.52
C TYR A 65 -1.93 5.26 11.24
N GLY A 66 -0.83 5.83 11.73
CA GLY A 66 0.51 5.33 11.47
C GLY A 66 1.18 6.06 10.31
N ALA A 67 2.49 6.03 10.30
CA ALA A 67 3.28 6.79 9.32
C ALA A 67 3.01 6.31 7.89
N HIS A 68 2.64 7.22 7.05
CA HIS A 68 2.51 7.01 5.61
C HIS A 68 3.59 7.79 4.90
N LEU A 69 4.39 7.09 4.10
CA LEU A 69 5.55 7.65 3.39
C LEU A 69 5.31 7.45 1.90
N PHE A 70 5.24 8.54 1.16
CA PHE A 70 5.02 8.42 -0.27
C PHE A 70 6.32 8.08 -0.97
N HIS A 71 6.30 7.05 -1.81
CA HIS A 71 7.45 6.66 -2.62
C HIS A 71 6.98 5.98 -3.91
N THR A 72 7.73 6.19 -4.98
CA THR A 72 7.43 5.56 -6.27
C THR A 72 8.65 5.70 -7.20
N SER A 73 8.84 4.73 -8.08
CA SER A 73 9.76 4.86 -9.21
C SER A 73 9.03 5.22 -10.51
N ASN A 74 7.70 5.25 -10.47
CA ASN A 74 6.89 5.55 -11.65
C ASN A 74 6.75 7.07 -11.82
N LYS A 75 7.41 7.60 -12.85
CA LYS A 75 7.39 9.04 -13.14
C LYS A 75 5.97 9.57 -13.40
N ARG A 76 5.10 8.79 -14.03
CA ARG A 76 3.72 9.20 -14.29
C ARG A 76 2.95 9.42 -12.99
N VAL A 77 3.15 8.52 -12.01
CA VAL A 77 2.56 8.66 -10.68
C VAL A 77 3.11 9.91 -9.98
N TRP A 78 4.44 10.08 -10.01
CA TRP A 78 5.10 11.25 -9.41
C TRP A 78 4.57 12.56 -10.00
N ASP A 79 4.51 12.66 -11.34
CA ASP A 79 4.00 13.86 -12.02
C ASP A 79 2.53 14.10 -11.69
N TYR A 80 1.75 13.06 -11.51
CA TYR A 80 0.34 13.16 -11.16
C TYR A 80 0.14 13.72 -9.74
N VAL A 81 0.81 13.15 -8.75
CA VAL A 81 0.61 13.60 -7.36
C VAL A 81 1.13 15.02 -7.14
N ASN A 82 2.17 15.42 -7.87
CA ASN A 82 2.73 16.76 -7.79
C ASN A 82 1.81 17.84 -8.39
N GLN A 83 0.68 17.48 -8.98
CA GLN A 83 -0.36 18.44 -9.36
C GLN A 83 -1.14 18.94 -8.14
N PHE A 84 -1.10 18.22 -7.03
CA PHE A 84 -1.93 18.49 -5.86
C PHE A 84 -1.14 18.90 -4.63
N THR A 85 0.15 18.61 -4.59
CA THR A 85 1.04 18.93 -3.47
C THR A 85 2.49 18.91 -3.93
N ASP A 86 3.33 19.66 -3.25
CA ASP A 86 4.79 19.50 -3.35
C ASP A 86 5.25 18.47 -2.30
N PHE A 87 6.38 17.83 -2.54
CA PHE A 87 6.97 16.87 -1.61
C PHE A 87 8.29 17.40 -1.04
N THR A 88 8.52 17.08 0.22
CA THR A 88 9.80 17.38 0.88
C THR A 88 10.91 16.47 0.32
N GLY A 89 12.16 16.79 0.65
CA GLY A 89 13.28 15.91 0.35
C GLY A 89 13.50 14.83 1.41
N TYR A 90 12.48 14.49 2.18
CA TYR A 90 12.60 13.47 3.24
C TYR A 90 12.91 12.10 2.66
N GLN A 91 13.95 11.47 3.20
CA GLN A 91 14.33 10.10 2.88
C GLN A 91 14.17 9.24 4.12
N HIS A 92 13.40 8.17 4.00
CA HIS A 92 13.12 7.33 5.16
C HIS A 92 14.33 6.46 5.51
N ARG A 93 14.76 6.55 6.77
CA ARG A 93 15.83 5.74 7.34
C ARG A 93 15.36 5.10 8.63
N VAL A 94 15.62 3.82 8.77
CA VAL A 94 15.16 3.02 9.91
C VAL A 94 16.37 2.53 10.71
N PHE A 95 16.23 2.52 12.01
CA PHE A 95 17.25 1.99 12.93
C PHE A 95 16.62 0.93 13.81
N ALA A 96 17.37 -0.13 14.08
CA ALA A 96 16.99 -1.16 15.04
C ALA A 96 17.94 -1.09 16.23
N MET A 97 17.40 -1.24 17.44
CA MET A 97 18.20 -1.36 18.66
C MET A 97 18.41 -2.82 18.99
N HIS A 98 19.66 -3.22 19.17
CA HIS A 98 20.00 -4.57 19.63
C HIS A 98 21.14 -4.46 20.66
N ASN A 99 20.91 -4.96 21.86
CA ASN A 99 21.88 -4.96 22.95
C ASN A 99 22.49 -3.56 23.20
N GLY A 100 21.63 -2.52 23.20
CA GLY A 100 22.08 -1.14 23.49
C GLY A 100 22.76 -0.44 22.32
N THR A 101 22.91 -1.08 21.18
CA THR A 101 23.55 -0.52 19.98
C THR A 101 22.52 -0.26 18.90
N ALA A 102 22.60 0.93 18.26
CA ALA A 102 21.74 1.27 17.12
C ALA A 102 22.38 0.77 15.83
N TYR A 103 21.60 0.01 15.07
CA TYR A 103 22.00 -0.52 13.76
C TYR A 103 21.13 0.09 12.68
N GLN A 104 21.74 0.50 11.60
CA GLN A 104 21.03 1.17 10.51
C GLN A 104 20.44 0.16 9.54
N PHE A 105 19.11 0.21 9.34
CA PHE A 105 18.41 -0.61 8.37
C PHE A 105 18.25 0.13 7.04
N PRO A 106 17.95 -0.60 5.93
CA PRO A 106 17.78 -2.05 5.79
C PRO A 106 19.08 -2.82 6.00
N MET A 107 19.00 -4.17 6.05
CA MET A 107 20.20 -5.03 6.19
C MET A 107 21.12 -4.80 5.01
N GLY A 108 22.12 -3.96 5.22
CA GLY A 108 23.11 -3.58 4.23
C GLY A 108 24.52 -3.84 4.70
N LEU A 109 25.48 -3.51 3.86
CA LEU A 109 26.89 -3.74 4.16
C LEU A 109 27.33 -3.02 5.45
N GLY A 110 26.77 -1.84 5.72
CA GLY A 110 27.05 -1.10 6.96
C GLY A 110 26.59 -1.87 8.20
N LEU A 111 25.35 -2.38 8.20
CA LEU A 111 24.82 -3.19 9.32
C LEU A 111 25.63 -4.46 9.51
N ILE A 112 25.94 -5.17 8.41
CA ILE A 112 26.72 -6.42 8.47
C ILE A 112 28.11 -6.16 9.08
N ASN A 113 28.80 -5.15 8.60
CA ASN A 113 30.13 -4.80 9.10
C ASN A 113 30.08 -4.40 10.58
N GLN A 114 29.11 -3.58 10.97
CA GLN A 114 28.94 -3.16 12.37
C GLN A 114 28.63 -4.36 13.27
N PHE A 115 27.69 -5.23 12.84
CA PHE A 115 27.23 -6.36 13.65
C PHE A 115 28.32 -7.40 13.89
N PHE A 116 29.09 -7.73 12.84
CA PHE A 116 30.15 -8.74 12.94
C PHE A 116 31.50 -8.13 13.33
N GLY A 117 31.59 -6.81 13.47
CA GLY A 117 32.84 -6.15 13.87
C GLY A 117 33.96 -6.30 12.83
N LYS A 118 33.63 -6.24 11.55
CA LYS A 118 34.56 -6.49 10.45
C LYS A 118 34.37 -5.44 9.33
N TYR A 119 35.26 -5.50 8.35
CA TYR A 119 35.19 -4.67 7.14
C TYR A 119 35.12 -5.57 5.91
N TYR A 120 33.99 -6.22 5.74
CA TYR A 120 33.75 -7.10 4.61
C TYR A 120 33.57 -6.32 3.31
N SER A 121 34.16 -6.84 2.22
CA SER A 121 33.77 -6.44 0.88
C SER A 121 32.34 -6.94 0.59
N PRO A 122 31.67 -6.43 -0.45
CA PRO A 122 30.36 -6.97 -0.83
C PRO A 122 30.37 -8.49 -1.06
N GLU A 123 31.42 -8.99 -1.71
CA GLU A 123 31.57 -10.41 -2.00
C GLU A 123 31.78 -11.23 -0.72
N ASP A 124 32.61 -10.76 0.20
CA ASP A 124 32.85 -11.47 1.46
C ASP A 124 31.62 -11.47 2.34
N ALA A 125 30.89 -10.34 2.38
CA ALA A 125 29.62 -10.26 3.14
C ALA A 125 28.58 -11.24 2.56
N LYS A 126 28.48 -11.29 1.23
CA LYS A 126 27.56 -12.23 0.57
C LYS A 126 27.91 -13.67 0.88
N LYS A 127 29.22 -14.01 0.84
CA LYS A 127 29.69 -15.35 1.17
C LYS A 127 29.36 -15.70 2.63
N LEU A 128 29.64 -14.78 3.56
CA LEU A 128 29.32 -14.98 4.98
C LEU A 128 27.83 -15.29 5.18
N ILE A 129 26.95 -14.49 4.58
CA ILE A 129 25.50 -14.70 4.72
C ILE A 129 25.08 -16.03 4.11
N GLN A 130 25.62 -16.40 2.95
CA GLN A 130 25.33 -17.68 2.31
C GLN A 130 25.77 -18.87 3.19
N GLU A 131 26.97 -18.78 3.79
CA GLU A 131 27.48 -19.80 4.69
C GLU A 131 26.59 -19.97 5.92
N GLN A 132 26.14 -18.86 6.53
CA GLN A 132 25.27 -18.90 7.70
C GLN A 132 23.85 -19.36 7.35
N ALA A 133 23.33 -18.95 6.20
CA ALA A 133 21.99 -19.32 5.74
C ALA A 133 21.92 -20.82 5.37
N ALA A 134 23.05 -21.42 4.99
CA ALA A 134 23.13 -22.86 4.64
C ALA A 134 22.82 -23.81 5.81
N GLU A 135 22.64 -23.28 7.02
CA GLU A 135 22.16 -24.07 8.16
C GLU A 135 20.81 -24.74 7.86
N ILE A 136 19.95 -24.08 7.10
CA ILE A 136 18.62 -24.60 6.76
C ILE A 136 18.42 -24.47 5.24
N ASN A 137 18.04 -25.56 4.59
CA ASN A 137 17.66 -25.50 3.19
C ASN A 137 16.31 -24.79 3.06
N SER A 138 16.28 -23.73 2.25
CA SER A 138 15.10 -22.88 2.09
C SER A 138 13.86 -23.63 1.57
N GLU A 139 14.06 -24.72 0.82
CA GLU A 139 12.96 -25.55 0.29
C GLU A 139 12.33 -26.42 1.38
N ASP A 140 13.08 -26.73 2.43
CA ASP A 140 12.62 -27.58 3.53
C ASP A 140 12.03 -26.77 4.70
N ALA A 141 12.08 -25.44 4.63
CA ALA A 141 11.60 -24.56 5.69
C ALA A 141 10.08 -24.69 5.89
N THR A 142 9.65 -25.06 7.09
CA THR A 142 8.25 -25.29 7.42
C THR A 142 7.57 -24.10 8.11
N ASN A 143 8.36 -23.21 8.69
CA ASN A 143 7.85 -22.08 9.46
C ASN A 143 8.68 -20.82 9.16
N LEU A 144 8.22 -19.68 9.68
CA LEU A 144 8.84 -18.37 9.42
C LEU A 144 10.28 -18.31 9.93
N GLU A 145 10.57 -18.86 11.12
CA GLU A 145 11.94 -18.89 11.66
C GLU A 145 12.89 -19.59 10.71
N GLU A 146 12.55 -20.81 10.32
CA GLU A 146 13.39 -21.61 9.41
C GLU A 146 13.59 -20.89 8.07
N LYS A 147 12.52 -20.31 7.53
CA LYS A 147 12.60 -19.57 6.27
C LYS A 147 13.51 -18.35 6.39
N ALA A 148 13.35 -17.57 7.46
CA ALA A 148 14.20 -16.40 7.69
C ALA A 148 15.68 -16.79 7.85
N ILE A 149 15.97 -17.83 8.64
CA ILE A 149 17.37 -18.33 8.82
C ILE A 149 17.95 -18.75 7.48
N SER A 150 17.17 -19.45 6.63
CA SER A 150 17.62 -19.87 5.31
C SER A 150 17.91 -18.70 4.35
N LEU A 151 17.46 -17.50 4.69
CA LEU A 151 17.69 -16.31 3.86
C LEU A 151 18.85 -15.45 4.35
N ILE A 152 18.99 -15.28 5.68
CA ILE A 152 19.95 -14.31 6.24
C ILE A 152 20.90 -14.91 7.30
N GLY A 153 20.73 -16.18 7.65
CA GLY A 153 21.49 -16.82 8.72
C GLY A 153 20.94 -16.56 10.11
N ARG A 154 21.23 -17.45 11.02
CA ARG A 154 20.72 -17.40 12.40
C ARG A 154 21.15 -16.14 13.17
N PRO A 155 22.42 -15.69 13.12
CA PRO A 155 22.80 -14.51 13.92
C PRO A 155 21.98 -13.24 13.59
N LEU A 156 21.77 -12.96 12.31
CA LEU A 156 20.98 -11.78 11.91
C LEU A 156 19.48 -12.00 12.19
N TYR A 157 18.98 -13.20 12.02
CA TYR A 157 17.60 -13.55 12.37
C TYR A 157 17.34 -13.28 13.86
N GLU A 158 18.18 -13.82 14.74
CA GLU A 158 17.98 -13.66 16.19
C GLU A 158 18.11 -12.20 16.64
N ALA A 159 19.04 -11.45 16.05
CA ALA A 159 19.27 -10.08 16.43
C ALA A 159 18.17 -9.11 15.97
N PHE A 160 17.61 -9.33 14.78
CA PHE A 160 16.81 -8.27 14.12
C PHE A 160 15.41 -8.70 13.65
N ILE A 161 15.15 -10.00 13.56
CA ILE A 161 13.86 -10.47 12.98
C ILE A 161 13.00 -11.15 14.04
N ARG A 162 13.56 -12.09 14.81
CA ARG A 162 12.81 -12.96 15.73
C ARG A 162 11.88 -12.18 16.66
N ASP A 163 12.46 -11.30 17.47
CA ASP A 163 11.71 -10.64 18.53
C ASP A 163 10.77 -9.56 17.98
N TYR A 164 11.17 -8.88 16.92
CA TYR A 164 10.30 -7.95 16.20
C TYR A 164 9.07 -8.69 15.63
N THR A 165 9.31 -9.82 14.96
CA THR A 165 8.22 -10.62 14.36
C THR A 165 7.28 -11.15 15.45
N ALA A 166 7.83 -11.71 16.52
CA ALA A 166 7.03 -12.23 17.62
C ALA A 166 6.15 -11.13 18.23
N LYS A 167 6.70 -9.92 18.40
CA LYS A 167 5.95 -8.77 18.91
C LYS A 167 4.84 -8.33 17.94
N GLN A 168 5.17 -8.22 16.65
CA GLN A 168 4.20 -7.77 15.63
C GLN A 168 3.02 -8.73 15.48
N TRP A 169 3.31 -10.02 15.46
CA TRP A 169 2.29 -11.05 15.22
C TRP A 169 1.67 -11.59 16.51
N GLN A 170 2.22 -11.22 17.69
CA GLN A 170 1.83 -11.76 19.01
C GLN A 170 1.86 -13.29 19.01
N THR A 171 2.83 -13.87 18.27
CA THR A 171 2.94 -15.30 18.00
C THR A 171 4.41 -15.65 17.80
N ASP A 172 4.85 -16.82 18.29
CA ASP A 172 6.23 -17.30 18.06
C ASP A 172 6.44 -17.49 16.55
N PRO A 173 7.54 -16.99 15.96
CA PRO A 173 7.84 -17.22 14.54
C PRO A 173 7.85 -18.69 14.12
N LYS A 174 8.10 -19.60 15.03
CA LYS A 174 8.01 -21.05 14.77
C LYS A 174 6.60 -21.53 14.48
N GLU A 175 5.59 -20.79 14.92
CA GLU A 175 4.18 -21.11 14.70
C GLU A 175 3.61 -20.40 13.47
N LEU A 176 4.38 -19.51 12.84
CA LEU A 176 3.94 -18.76 11.66
C LEU A 176 4.36 -19.49 10.39
N PRO A 177 3.49 -19.54 9.36
CA PRO A 177 3.84 -20.20 8.10
C PRO A 177 5.06 -19.60 7.42
N ALA A 178 5.89 -20.45 6.78
CA ALA A 178 7.06 -20.01 6.03
C ALA A 178 6.71 -18.99 4.93
N GLY A 179 5.51 -19.10 4.35
CA GLY A 179 5.04 -18.20 3.32
C GLY A 179 4.84 -16.76 3.74
N ASN A 180 4.81 -16.48 5.06
CA ASN A 180 4.70 -15.12 5.58
C ASN A 180 5.97 -14.31 5.34
N ILE A 181 7.09 -14.97 5.04
CA ILE A 181 8.34 -14.31 4.70
C ILE A 181 8.95 -15.00 3.47
N THR A 182 8.73 -14.41 2.31
CA THR A 182 9.23 -14.97 1.07
C THR A 182 10.62 -14.45 0.72
N ARG A 183 10.98 -13.28 1.24
CA ARG A 183 12.28 -12.67 1.01
C ARG A 183 12.67 -11.76 2.17
N LEU A 184 13.95 -11.71 2.47
CA LEU A 184 14.56 -10.72 3.35
C LEU A 184 15.71 -10.11 2.54
N PRO A 185 15.49 -8.96 1.94
CA PRO A 185 16.52 -8.40 1.06
C PRO A 185 17.75 -7.95 1.85
N VAL A 186 18.90 -8.46 1.46
CA VAL A 186 20.19 -8.01 1.97
C VAL A 186 20.85 -7.19 0.86
N ARG A 187 21.19 -5.95 1.18
CA ARG A 187 21.87 -5.05 0.24
C ARG A 187 23.36 -5.07 0.50
N TYR A 188 24.13 -5.52 -0.49
CA TYR A 188 25.60 -5.55 -0.36
C TYR A 188 26.20 -4.20 -0.78
N THR A 189 25.57 -3.12 -0.31
CA THR A 189 25.97 -1.73 -0.53
C THR A 189 25.83 -0.95 0.79
N PHE A 190 26.31 0.30 0.79
CA PHE A 190 26.14 1.22 1.93
C PHE A 190 24.90 2.11 1.78
N ASP A 191 24.06 1.89 0.77
CA ASP A 191 22.81 2.65 0.63
C ASP A 191 21.86 2.26 1.78
N ASN A 192 21.54 3.24 2.61
CA ASN A 192 20.74 3.05 3.82
C ASN A 192 19.33 3.64 3.70
N ARG A 193 18.91 4.04 2.50
CA ARG A 193 17.53 4.47 2.29
C ARG A 193 16.62 3.26 2.43
N TYR A 194 15.48 3.45 3.12
CA TYR A 194 14.55 2.35 3.32
C TYR A 194 13.96 1.87 1.98
N PHE A 195 13.55 2.82 1.14
CA PHE A 195 12.99 2.53 -0.18
C PHE A 195 14.07 2.56 -1.26
N ASN A 196 13.89 1.78 -2.30
CA ASN A 196 14.76 1.79 -3.50
C ASN A 196 14.22 2.72 -4.59
N ASP A 197 13.08 3.35 -4.33
CA ASP A 197 12.38 4.15 -5.33
C ASP A 197 13.12 5.43 -5.69
N THR A 198 12.88 5.91 -6.91
CA THR A 198 13.48 7.12 -7.43
C THR A 198 12.97 8.36 -6.71
N TYR A 199 11.70 8.37 -6.37
CA TYR A 199 11.00 9.49 -5.74
C TYR A 199 10.49 9.06 -4.39
N GLU A 200 10.71 9.89 -3.35
CA GLU A 200 10.13 9.69 -2.03
C GLU A 200 10.03 11.03 -1.32
N GLY A 201 9.10 11.14 -0.38
CA GLY A 201 8.93 12.34 0.41
C GLY A 201 7.65 12.34 1.22
N LEU A 202 7.46 13.43 1.93
CA LEU A 202 6.22 13.73 2.64
C LEU A 202 5.60 14.97 1.99
N PRO A 203 4.26 15.05 1.89
CA PRO A 203 3.64 16.26 1.36
C PRO A 203 3.98 17.46 2.25
N VAL A 204 4.37 18.58 1.62
CA VAL A 204 4.88 19.76 2.34
C VAL A 204 3.85 20.31 3.33
N ASP A 205 2.57 20.33 2.93
CA ASP A 205 1.48 20.87 3.75
C ASP A 205 0.66 19.75 4.43
N GLY A 206 1.24 18.55 4.54
CA GLY A 206 0.59 17.38 5.14
C GLY A 206 -0.37 16.66 4.20
N TYR A 207 -0.75 15.46 4.60
CA TYR A 207 -1.65 14.63 3.77
C TYR A 207 -3.05 15.24 3.67
N ALA A 208 -3.58 15.86 4.74
CA ALA A 208 -4.91 16.44 4.68
C ALA A 208 -5.03 17.47 3.56
N ALA A 209 -4.05 18.35 3.41
CA ALA A 209 -4.05 19.37 2.36
C ALA A 209 -4.01 18.72 0.97
N TRP A 210 -3.09 17.78 0.75
CA TRP A 210 -2.99 17.05 -0.51
C TRP A 210 -4.32 16.39 -0.91
N LEU A 211 -4.92 15.66 0.04
CA LEU A 211 -6.13 14.87 -0.22
C LEU A 211 -7.34 15.78 -0.49
N ASN A 212 -7.41 16.90 0.22
CA ASN A 212 -8.44 17.92 -0.05
C ASN A 212 -8.26 18.54 -1.43
N ASN A 213 -7.03 18.81 -1.85
CA ASN A 213 -6.74 19.36 -3.19
C ASN A 213 -7.17 18.39 -4.30
N MET A 214 -7.02 17.07 -4.08
CA MET A 214 -7.50 16.07 -5.04
C MET A 214 -9.02 16.07 -5.18
N ALA A 215 -9.74 16.36 -4.11
CA ALA A 215 -11.21 16.40 -4.12
C ALA A 215 -11.77 17.77 -4.52
N ASP A 216 -10.94 18.80 -4.61
CA ASP A 216 -11.40 20.18 -4.89
C ASP A 216 -11.64 20.38 -6.40
N HIS A 217 -12.76 19.82 -6.87
CA HIS A 217 -13.16 19.90 -8.27
C HIS A 217 -14.68 20.15 -8.33
N GLU A 218 -15.11 21.01 -9.26
CA GLU A 218 -16.53 21.40 -9.37
C GLU A 218 -17.49 20.23 -9.64
N LEU A 219 -16.97 19.12 -10.21
CA LEU A 219 -17.75 17.92 -10.52
C LEU A 219 -17.65 16.85 -9.43
N ILE A 220 -16.95 17.13 -8.31
CA ILE A 220 -16.84 16.19 -7.20
C ILE A 220 -17.64 16.72 -6.01
N GLU A 221 -18.58 15.93 -5.53
CA GLU A 221 -19.26 16.16 -4.26
C GLU A 221 -18.74 15.15 -3.23
N VAL A 222 -18.44 15.64 -2.02
CA VAL A 222 -17.97 14.81 -0.92
C VAL A 222 -18.99 14.84 0.22
N ARG A 223 -19.41 13.64 0.66
CA ARG A 223 -20.24 13.49 1.86
C ARG A 223 -19.43 12.77 2.93
N LEU A 224 -18.89 13.53 3.87
CA LEU A 224 -18.19 13.02 5.05
C LEU A 224 -19.20 12.60 6.12
N ASN A 225 -18.72 11.84 7.12
CA ASN A 225 -19.57 11.36 8.23
C ASN A 225 -20.81 10.60 7.73
N THR A 226 -20.68 9.92 6.61
CA THR A 226 -21.80 9.25 5.95
C THR A 226 -21.47 7.78 5.75
N ASP A 227 -22.17 6.91 6.44
CA ASP A 227 -22.02 5.47 6.28
C ASP A 227 -22.76 5.02 5.02
N TRP A 228 -22.04 4.44 4.09
CA TRP A 228 -22.59 3.97 2.81
C TRP A 228 -23.79 3.04 3.00
N PHE A 229 -23.72 2.15 3.97
CA PHE A 229 -24.77 1.15 4.18
C PHE A 229 -26.07 1.74 4.70
N GLU A 230 -26.02 2.96 5.26
CA GLU A 230 -27.23 3.68 5.70
C GLU A 230 -27.89 4.45 4.55
N VAL A 231 -27.10 4.89 3.55
CA VAL A 231 -27.60 5.79 2.50
C VAL A 231 -27.67 5.15 1.11
N ARG A 232 -27.08 3.96 0.93
CA ARG A 232 -26.89 3.34 -0.39
C ARG A 232 -28.18 3.18 -1.19
N ASP A 233 -29.24 2.73 -0.54
CA ASP A 233 -30.49 2.41 -1.24
C ASP A 233 -31.13 3.69 -1.80
N GLN A 234 -31.08 4.79 -1.05
CA GLN A 234 -31.54 6.08 -1.52
C GLN A 234 -30.65 6.60 -2.65
N ILE A 235 -29.33 6.57 -2.46
CA ILE A 235 -28.39 7.07 -3.49
C ILE A 235 -28.56 6.26 -4.80
N ARG A 236 -28.70 4.94 -4.70
CA ARG A 236 -28.93 4.09 -5.88
C ARG A 236 -30.25 4.37 -6.56
N ALA A 237 -31.30 4.59 -5.79
CA ALA A 237 -32.61 4.93 -6.34
C ALA A 237 -32.58 6.27 -7.10
N ASP A 238 -31.83 7.24 -6.58
CA ASP A 238 -31.66 8.55 -7.20
C ASP A 238 -30.72 8.53 -8.40
N ASN A 239 -29.84 7.50 -8.49
CA ASN A 239 -28.78 7.39 -9.51
C ASN A 239 -28.72 5.96 -10.07
N PRO A 240 -29.79 5.50 -10.74
CA PRO A 240 -29.89 4.08 -11.15
C PRO A 240 -28.82 3.62 -12.14
N ASP A 241 -28.27 4.54 -12.93
CA ASP A 241 -27.28 4.23 -13.95
C ASP A 241 -25.84 4.45 -13.48
N ALA A 242 -25.63 4.96 -12.25
CA ALA A 242 -24.29 5.25 -11.74
C ALA A 242 -23.62 3.98 -11.16
N PRO A 243 -22.43 3.57 -11.64
CA PRO A 243 -21.69 2.47 -11.01
C PRO A 243 -21.19 2.82 -9.61
N UNK A 244 -21.19 2.08 -8.66
CA UNK A 244 -20.86 2.23 -7.61
C UNK A 244 -19.73 1.74 -7.52
N TYR A 245 -18.72 2.27 -7.15
CA TYR A 245 -17.39 1.81 -6.77
C TYR A 245 -17.31 1.76 -5.25
N GLU A 246 -17.35 0.58 -4.72
CA GLU A 246 -17.26 0.35 -3.29
C GLU A 246 -15.83 -0.04 -2.90
N GLY A 247 -15.28 0.62 -1.87
CA GLY A 247 -13.96 0.34 -1.34
C GLY A 247 -13.88 -0.99 -0.56
N LEU A 248 -13.19 -0.99 0.57
CA LEU A 248 -12.97 -2.22 1.34
C LEU A 248 -14.26 -2.84 1.86
N PRO A 249 -14.47 -4.15 1.67
CA PRO A 249 -15.69 -4.82 2.11
C PRO A 249 -15.73 -5.04 3.63
N VAL A 250 -16.91 -4.83 4.22
CA VAL A 250 -17.15 -5.01 5.66
C VAL A 250 -17.03 -6.48 6.08
N ASP A 251 -17.47 -7.38 5.22
CA ASP A 251 -17.49 -8.83 5.52
C ASP A 251 -16.21 -9.54 5.06
N GLY A 252 -15.18 -8.78 4.78
CA GLY A 252 -13.89 -9.29 4.34
C GLY A 252 -13.84 -9.56 2.83
N TYR A 253 -12.60 -9.65 2.33
CA TYR A 253 -12.35 -9.79 0.88
C TYR A 253 -12.96 -11.06 0.29
N ALA A 254 -12.92 -12.17 1.02
CA ALA A 254 -13.41 -13.44 0.48
C ALA A 254 -14.91 -13.40 0.21
N ALA A 255 -15.69 -12.88 1.15
CA ALA A 255 -17.14 -12.75 0.98
C ALA A 255 -17.47 -11.79 -0.16
N TRP A 256 -16.79 -10.64 -0.18
CA TRP A 256 -16.99 -9.63 -1.22
C TRP A 256 -16.64 -10.18 -2.63
N LEU A 257 -15.51 -10.84 -2.76
CA LEU A 257 -15.08 -11.41 -4.05
C LEU A 257 -16.05 -12.48 -4.52
N ASN A 258 -16.53 -13.33 -3.60
CA ASN A 258 -17.51 -14.35 -3.93
C ASN A 258 -18.84 -13.74 -4.39
N ASN A 259 -19.29 -12.70 -3.67
CA ASN A 259 -20.54 -12.01 -4.05
C ASN A 259 -20.41 -11.30 -5.41
N MET A 260 -19.25 -10.69 -5.68
CA MET A 260 -18.99 -10.09 -7.00
C MET A 260 -18.96 -11.13 -8.12
N ALA A 261 -18.37 -12.27 -7.82
CA ALA A 261 -18.22 -13.35 -8.81
C ALA A 261 -19.52 -14.12 -9.02
N ASP A 262 -20.48 -14.06 -8.09
CA ASP A 262 -21.76 -14.76 -8.16
C ASP A 262 -22.76 -13.97 -9.02
N HIS A 263 -22.44 -13.84 -10.31
CA HIS A 263 -23.28 -13.13 -11.27
C HIS A 263 -23.20 -13.86 -12.63
N GLU A 264 -24.33 -14.02 -13.26
CA GLU A 264 -24.45 -14.81 -14.52
C GLU A 264 -23.55 -14.29 -15.67
N LEU A 265 -23.14 -13.03 -15.61
CA LEU A 265 -22.27 -12.42 -16.63
C LEU A 265 -20.79 -12.44 -16.25
N ILE A 266 -20.44 -13.05 -15.11
CA ILE A 266 -19.06 -13.11 -14.64
C ILE A 266 -18.56 -14.56 -14.65
N GLU A 267 -17.48 -14.79 -15.39
CA GLU A 267 -16.77 -16.06 -15.36
C GLU A 267 -15.49 -15.90 -14.56
N VAL A 268 -15.33 -16.70 -13.50
CA VAL A 268 -14.12 -16.70 -12.67
C VAL A 268 -13.26 -17.91 -13.00
N ARG A 269 -12.01 -17.67 -13.35
CA ARG A 269 -11.02 -18.72 -13.60
C ARG A 269 -9.92 -18.64 -12.55
N LEU A 270 -9.98 -19.52 -11.56
CA LEU A 270 -8.98 -19.60 -10.51
C LEU A 270 -7.73 -20.35 -10.98
N ASN A 271 -6.60 -20.10 -10.32
CA ASN A 271 -5.32 -20.75 -10.62
C ASN A 271 -4.90 -20.60 -12.09
N THR A 272 -5.21 -19.44 -12.68
CA THR A 272 -4.94 -19.15 -14.09
C THR A 272 -4.00 -17.96 -14.17
N ASP A 273 -2.84 -18.15 -14.77
CA ASP A 273 -1.89 -17.06 -15.01
C ASP A 273 -2.36 -16.25 -16.22
N TRP A 274 -2.60 -14.96 -16.01
CA TRP A 274 -3.02 -14.05 -17.07
C TRP A 274 -2.06 -14.07 -18.26
N PHE A 275 -0.76 -14.10 -18.02
CA PHE A 275 0.24 -14.05 -19.08
C PHE A 275 0.27 -15.32 -19.94
N GLU A 276 -0.26 -16.43 -19.42
CA GLU A 276 -0.40 -17.67 -20.19
C GLU A 276 -1.64 -17.69 -21.07
N VAL A 277 -2.72 -17.03 -20.64
CA VAL A 277 -4.02 -17.13 -21.29
C VAL A 277 -4.47 -15.87 -22.06
N ARG A 278 -3.77 -14.75 -21.84
CA ARG A 278 -4.20 -13.43 -22.34
C ARG A 278 -4.43 -13.37 -23.87
N ASP A 279 -3.56 -14.00 -24.62
CA ASP A 279 -3.62 -13.92 -26.07
C ASP A 279 -4.86 -14.66 -26.61
N GLN A 280 -5.22 -15.80 -26.00
CA GLN A 280 -6.44 -16.52 -26.33
C GLN A 280 -7.68 -15.71 -25.92
N ILE A 281 -7.68 -15.18 -24.67
CA ILE A 281 -8.82 -14.40 -24.17
C ILE A 281 -9.05 -13.17 -25.04
N ARG A 282 -7.97 -12.48 -25.46
CA ARG A 282 -8.06 -11.31 -26.35
C ARG A 282 -8.54 -11.68 -27.74
N ALA A 283 -8.11 -12.84 -28.26
CA ALA A 283 -8.58 -13.34 -29.57
C ALA A 283 -10.08 -13.64 -29.54
N ASP A 284 -10.55 -14.21 -28.43
CA ASP A 284 -11.98 -14.55 -28.26
C ASP A 284 -12.84 -13.31 -27.98
N ASN A 285 -12.23 -12.22 -27.44
CA ASN A 285 -12.93 -11.00 -27.00
C ASN A 285 -12.15 -9.75 -27.46
N PRO A 286 -12.07 -9.49 -28.76
CA PRO A 286 -11.17 -8.44 -29.30
C PRO A 286 -11.50 -7.03 -28.84
N ASP A 287 -12.76 -6.74 -28.55
CA ASP A 287 -13.22 -5.40 -28.15
C ASP A 287 -13.38 -5.24 -26.64
N ALA A 288 -13.14 -6.30 -25.85
CA ALA A 288 -13.34 -6.22 -24.40
C ALA A 288 -12.20 -5.42 -23.74
N PRO A 289 -12.53 -4.42 -22.91
CA PRO A 289 -11.50 -3.73 -22.13
C PRO A 289 -10.89 -4.68 -21.09
N VAL A 290 -9.58 -4.59 -20.92
CA VAL A 290 -8.86 -5.42 -19.94
C VAL A 290 -8.42 -4.54 -18.77
N VAL A 291 -8.83 -4.91 -17.57
CA VAL A 291 -8.37 -4.29 -16.34
C VAL A 291 -7.51 -5.32 -15.60
N TYR A 292 -6.21 -5.08 -15.55
CA TYR A 292 -5.28 -5.96 -14.85
C TYR A 292 -4.94 -5.35 -13.48
N THR A 293 -5.29 -6.06 -12.42
CA THR A 293 -5.10 -5.61 -11.03
C THR A 293 -4.01 -6.39 -10.30
N GLY A 294 -3.34 -7.30 -10.98
CA GLY A 294 -2.25 -8.08 -10.42
C GLY A 294 -0.94 -7.30 -10.35
N PRO A 295 0.08 -7.87 -9.70
CA PRO A 295 1.39 -7.24 -9.67
C PRO A 295 2.01 -7.15 -11.06
N LEU A 296 2.64 -6.03 -11.34
CA LEU A 296 3.42 -5.82 -12.57
C LEU A 296 4.88 -6.05 -12.19
N ASP A 297 5.36 -7.28 -12.30
CA ASP A 297 6.76 -7.62 -12.02
C ASP A 297 7.66 -7.35 -13.23
#